data_dd8f486c97e22706f3c302c9cb47c9ac
#
_entry.id   dd8f486c97e22706f3c302c9cb47c9ac
#
_cell.length_a   1.000
_cell.length_b   1.000
_cell.length_c   1.000
_cell.angle_alpha   90.00
_cell.angle_beta   90.00
_cell.angle_gamma   90.00
#
_symmetry.space_group_name_H-M   'P 1'
#
loop_
_entity.id
_entity.type
_entity.pdbx_description
1 polymer ?
#
loop_
_entity_poly.entity_id
_entity_poly.type
_entity_poly.pdbx_seq_one_letter_code
_entity_poly.pdbx_strand_id
1 'polypeptide(L)'
;WRLQMVQLHGDESPKFCEHISNHITTIKAFRIGPDENIEWKIYPYRDAADMYLFDTVGVNYGGTGIQFNWSMLEKVNMGKPYFLSGGIGPEDADKVIKFSANQHDLFSIDVNSKFEISPGVKDMDLIEEFCKKIKSV
;
A
#
# COMPACT_ATOMS: atom_id res chain seq x y z
N TRP A 1 17.58 -15.86 9.30
CA TRP A 1 16.44 -14.92 9.40
C TRP A 1 15.15 -15.72 9.28
N ARG A 2 14.25 -15.59 10.26
CA ARG A 2 12.91 -16.17 10.18
C ARG A 2 11.97 -15.06 9.71
N LEU A 3 11.93 -14.81 8.41
CA LEU A 3 10.95 -13.92 7.80
C LEU A 3 9.57 -14.59 7.84
N GLN A 4 8.53 -13.82 8.14
CA GLN A 4 7.14 -14.27 8.12
C GLN A 4 6.41 -13.77 6.88
N MET A 5 6.95 -12.73 6.24
CA MET A 5 6.34 -12.05 5.12
C MET A 5 7.41 -11.43 4.23
N VAL A 6 7.16 -11.36 2.94
CA VAL A 6 8.02 -10.69 1.97
C VAL A 6 7.18 -9.74 1.10
N GLN A 7 7.73 -8.56 0.82
CA GLN A 7 7.15 -7.62 -0.14
C GLN A 7 7.98 -7.65 -1.43
N LEU A 8 7.32 -7.94 -2.53
CA LEU A 8 7.87 -7.92 -3.89
C LEU A 8 7.47 -6.58 -4.54
N HIS A 9 8.43 -5.69 -4.71
CA HIS A 9 8.19 -4.29 -5.08
C HIS A 9 8.78 -3.91 -6.47
N GLY A 10 9.16 -4.89 -7.26
CA GLY A 10 9.66 -4.72 -8.62
C GLY A 10 8.69 -5.24 -9.68
N ASP A 11 9.26 -5.63 -10.81
CA ASP A 11 8.51 -6.17 -11.96
C ASP A 11 8.48 -7.70 -11.95
N GLU A 12 8.40 -8.30 -10.76
CA GLU A 12 8.35 -9.76 -10.61
C GLU A 12 7.12 -10.33 -11.32
N SER A 13 7.35 -11.39 -12.11
CA SER A 13 6.27 -12.05 -12.83
C SER A 13 5.30 -12.79 -11.88
N PRO A 14 4.03 -13.00 -12.29
CA PRO A 14 3.08 -13.80 -11.50
C PRO A 14 3.64 -15.17 -11.12
N LYS A 15 4.32 -15.85 -12.04
CA LYS A 15 4.94 -17.15 -11.78
C LYS A 15 6.05 -17.09 -10.71
N PHE A 16 6.82 -16.01 -10.67
CA PHE A 16 7.81 -15.80 -9.61
C PHE A 16 7.13 -15.54 -8.27
N CYS A 17 6.10 -14.69 -8.26
CA CYS A 17 5.33 -14.42 -7.06
C CYS A 17 4.69 -15.68 -6.48
N GLU A 18 4.07 -16.51 -7.33
CA GLU A 18 3.48 -17.81 -6.96
C GLU A 18 4.53 -18.75 -6.36
N HIS A 19 5.71 -18.82 -6.97
CA HIS A 19 6.80 -19.64 -6.43
C HIS A 19 7.19 -19.20 -5.01
N ILE A 20 7.25 -17.91 -4.75
CA ILE A 20 7.59 -17.36 -3.42
C ILE A 20 6.43 -17.57 -2.43
N SER A 21 5.17 -17.34 -2.85
CA SER A 21 4.00 -17.46 -1.98
C SER A 21 3.75 -18.87 -1.47
N ASN A 22 4.24 -19.88 -2.19
CA ASN A 22 4.23 -21.28 -1.71
C ASN A 22 5.12 -21.52 -0.48
N HIS A 23 6.00 -20.58 -0.13
CA HIS A 23 6.96 -20.73 0.97
C HIS A 23 6.82 -19.69 2.06
N ILE A 24 6.30 -18.50 1.74
CA ILE A 24 6.20 -17.37 2.66
C ILE A 24 5.07 -16.44 2.22
N THR A 25 4.35 -15.87 3.18
CA THR A 25 3.33 -14.86 2.87
C THR A 25 3.90 -13.74 2.02
N THR A 26 3.31 -13.55 0.85
CA THR A 26 3.83 -12.67 -0.18
C THR A 26 2.90 -11.50 -0.43
N ILE A 27 3.43 -10.27 -0.29
CA ILE A 27 2.79 -9.02 -0.67
C ILE A 27 3.31 -8.61 -2.05
N LYS A 28 2.44 -8.48 -3.04
CA LYS A 28 2.82 -7.89 -4.34
C LYS A 28 2.50 -6.40 -4.34
N ALA A 29 3.52 -5.57 -4.50
CA ALA A 29 3.37 -4.13 -4.63
C ALA A 29 3.08 -3.74 -6.08
N PHE A 30 2.11 -2.83 -6.24
CA PHE A 30 1.72 -2.23 -7.50
C PHE A 30 1.86 -0.71 -7.42
N ARG A 31 2.56 -0.13 -8.36
CA ARG A 31 2.61 1.32 -8.55
C ARG A 31 1.43 1.72 -9.42
N ILE A 32 0.64 2.68 -8.93
CA ILE A 32 -0.60 3.12 -9.57
C ILE A 32 -0.41 4.52 -10.14
N GLY A 33 -0.59 4.62 -11.45
CA GLY A 33 -0.67 5.89 -12.18
C GLY A 33 -2.08 6.47 -12.21
N PRO A 34 -2.26 7.68 -12.77
CA PRO A 34 -3.53 8.41 -12.71
C PRO A 34 -4.69 7.74 -13.44
N ASP A 35 -4.43 7.01 -14.51
CA ASP A 35 -5.47 6.45 -15.40
C ASP A 35 -5.35 4.92 -15.54
N GLU A 36 -4.75 4.25 -14.56
CA GLU A 36 -4.56 2.80 -14.63
C GLU A 36 -5.83 2.03 -14.28
N ASN A 37 -6.05 0.94 -15.02
CA ASN A 37 -7.07 -0.04 -14.65
C ASN A 37 -6.48 -1.03 -13.63
N ILE A 38 -6.81 -0.83 -12.36
CA ILE A 38 -6.27 -1.63 -11.24
C ILE A 38 -6.69 -3.10 -11.37
N GLU A 39 -7.93 -3.37 -11.76
CA GLU A 39 -8.41 -4.75 -11.89
C GLU A 39 -7.60 -5.54 -12.91
N TRP A 40 -7.30 -4.96 -14.06
CA TRP A 40 -6.43 -5.59 -15.06
C TRP A 40 -5.00 -5.79 -14.57
N LYS A 41 -4.51 -4.86 -13.74
CA LYS A 41 -3.15 -4.91 -13.20
C LYS A 41 -2.99 -6.03 -12.18
N ILE A 42 -3.98 -6.24 -11.31
CA ILE A 42 -3.94 -7.29 -10.27
C ILE A 42 -4.37 -8.66 -10.80
N TYR A 43 -5.14 -8.72 -11.88
CA TYR A 43 -5.72 -9.97 -12.39
C TYR A 43 -4.70 -11.12 -12.54
N PRO A 44 -3.50 -10.91 -13.13
CA PRO A 44 -2.52 -11.99 -13.27
C PRO A 44 -1.93 -12.49 -11.94
N TYR A 45 -2.10 -11.72 -10.86
CA TYR A 45 -1.52 -12.01 -9.54
C TYR A 45 -2.56 -12.54 -8.53
N ARG A 46 -3.80 -12.77 -8.97
CA ARG A 46 -4.88 -13.20 -8.07
C ARG A 46 -4.55 -14.49 -7.32
N ASP A 47 -3.91 -15.44 -7.99
CA ASP A 47 -3.50 -16.71 -7.38
C ASP A 47 -2.01 -16.74 -7.00
N ALA A 48 -1.27 -15.69 -7.31
CA ALA A 48 0.18 -15.63 -7.21
C ALA A 48 0.71 -14.85 -5.99
N ALA A 49 -0.13 -14.13 -5.28
CA ALA A 49 0.25 -13.37 -4.09
C ALA A 49 -0.85 -13.46 -3.04
N ASP A 50 -0.48 -13.37 -1.76
CA ASP A 50 -1.41 -13.46 -0.63
C ASP A 50 -2.06 -12.11 -0.32
N MET A 51 -1.32 -11.02 -0.53
CA MET A 51 -1.75 -9.65 -0.26
C MET A 51 -1.25 -8.71 -1.35
N TYR A 52 -1.88 -7.54 -1.44
CA TYR A 52 -1.43 -6.46 -2.33
C TYR A 52 -0.92 -5.25 -1.54
N LEU A 53 -0.11 -4.44 -2.18
CA LEU A 53 0.22 -3.09 -1.74
C LEU A 53 0.06 -2.15 -2.93
N PHE A 54 -0.71 -1.07 -2.75
CA PHE A 54 -0.89 -0.03 -3.76
C PHE A 54 -0.13 1.22 -3.37
N ASP A 55 0.85 1.57 -4.21
CA ASP A 55 1.70 2.75 -4.05
C ASP A 55 1.51 3.71 -5.24
N THR A 56 1.84 4.96 -5.06
CA THR A 56 1.75 5.96 -6.14
C THR A 56 2.96 5.86 -7.06
N VAL A 57 2.75 5.98 -8.38
CA VAL A 57 3.85 6.17 -9.33
C VAL A 57 4.53 7.50 -9.05
N GLY A 58 5.73 7.47 -8.48
CA GLY A 58 6.60 8.63 -8.36
C GLY A 58 7.38 8.86 -9.64
N VAL A 59 7.59 10.13 -10.02
CA VAL A 59 8.39 10.51 -11.19
C VAL A 59 9.88 10.18 -11.00
N ASN A 60 10.32 9.98 -9.75
CA ASN A 60 11.64 9.51 -9.37
C ASN A 60 11.54 8.45 -8.28
N TYR A 61 12.52 7.57 -8.17
CA TYR A 61 12.68 6.63 -7.05
C TYR A 61 12.87 7.43 -5.75
N GLY A 62 11.76 7.74 -5.07
CA GLY A 62 11.72 8.50 -3.82
C GLY A 62 10.43 9.31 -3.73
N GLY A 63 9.79 9.30 -2.57
CA GLY A 63 8.47 9.85 -2.34
C GLY A 63 8.29 11.27 -2.86
N THR A 64 7.51 11.44 -3.91
CA THR A 64 7.17 12.74 -4.50
C THR A 64 6.09 13.48 -3.70
N GLY A 65 5.53 12.82 -2.67
CA GLY A 65 4.40 13.34 -1.91
C GLY A 65 3.08 13.41 -2.70
N ILE A 66 3.07 12.94 -3.94
CA ILE A 66 1.86 12.87 -4.77
C ILE A 66 1.12 11.58 -4.41
N GLN A 67 -0.19 11.65 -4.30
CA GLN A 67 -1.08 10.51 -4.07
C GLN A 67 -1.81 10.18 -5.37
N PHE A 68 -2.00 8.89 -5.66
CA PHE A 68 -2.97 8.49 -6.67
C PHE A 68 -4.40 8.67 -6.12
N ASN A 69 -5.38 8.66 -7.01
CA ASN A 69 -6.77 8.78 -6.60
C ASN A 69 -7.27 7.46 -5.96
N TRP A 70 -7.40 7.42 -4.65
CA TRP A 70 -7.82 6.22 -3.90
C TRP A 70 -9.22 5.73 -4.28
N SER A 71 -10.10 6.59 -4.84
CA SER A 71 -11.42 6.16 -5.30
C SER A 71 -11.35 5.12 -6.43
N MET A 72 -10.20 4.98 -7.08
CA MET A 72 -9.96 3.92 -8.07
C MET A 72 -10.00 2.52 -7.42
N LEU A 73 -9.68 2.40 -6.12
CA LEU A 73 -9.73 1.14 -5.38
C LEU A 73 -11.17 0.78 -4.95
N GLU A 74 -12.05 1.77 -4.78
CA GLU A 74 -13.41 1.57 -4.24
C GLU A 74 -14.29 0.66 -5.10
N LYS A 75 -13.99 0.57 -6.40
CA LYS A 75 -14.77 -0.20 -7.37
C LYS A 75 -14.15 -1.56 -7.71
N VAL A 76 -12.99 -1.86 -7.15
CA VAL A 76 -12.26 -3.08 -7.45
C VAL A 76 -12.52 -4.13 -6.39
N ASN A 77 -12.97 -5.30 -6.81
CA ASN A 77 -13.03 -6.46 -5.92
C ASN A 77 -11.63 -7.04 -5.77
N MET A 78 -10.96 -6.72 -4.66
CA MET A 78 -9.61 -7.20 -4.38
C MET A 78 -9.58 -8.70 -4.12
N GLY A 79 -10.57 -9.22 -3.38
CA GLY A 79 -10.66 -10.62 -2.98
C GLY A 79 -9.56 -11.06 -2.01
N LYS A 80 -8.73 -10.13 -1.54
CA LYS A 80 -7.66 -10.36 -0.57
C LYS A 80 -7.23 -9.05 0.10
N PRO A 81 -6.59 -9.15 1.29
CA PRO A 81 -6.15 -7.97 2.02
C PRO A 81 -5.14 -7.12 1.24
N TYR A 82 -5.20 -5.81 1.43
CA TYR A 82 -4.22 -4.91 0.81
C TYR A 82 -3.75 -3.79 1.75
N PHE A 83 -2.56 -3.28 1.43
CA PHE A 83 -1.96 -2.09 2.03
C PHE A 83 -2.18 -0.89 1.12
N LEU A 84 -2.53 0.24 1.71
CA LEU A 84 -2.55 1.53 1.02
C LEU A 84 -1.28 2.31 1.35
N SER A 85 -0.51 2.68 0.33
CA SER A 85 0.74 3.42 0.41
C SER A 85 0.75 4.61 -0.55
N GLY A 86 1.83 5.37 -0.54
CA GLY A 86 2.10 6.44 -1.51
C GLY A 86 1.66 7.82 -1.07
N GLY A 87 2.60 8.61 -0.56
CA GLY A 87 2.43 10.02 -0.27
C GLY A 87 1.44 10.37 0.84
N ILE A 88 1.08 9.41 1.69
CA ILE A 88 0.20 9.63 2.84
C ILE A 88 0.95 10.43 3.90
N GLY A 89 0.34 11.51 4.38
CA GLY A 89 0.91 12.37 5.40
C GLY A 89 -0.01 12.56 6.61
N PRO A 90 0.47 13.27 7.65
CA PRO A 90 -0.32 13.56 8.86
C PRO A 90 -1.64 14.25 8.56
N GLU A 91 -1.67 15.10 7.54
CA GLU A 91 -2.83 15.83 7.04
C GLU A 91 -3.92 14.93 6.47
N ASP A 92 -3.59 13.71 6.06
CA ASP A 92 -4.50 12.78 5.40
C ASP A 92 -5.34 11.94 6.36
N ALA A 93 -5.20 12.09 7.69
CA ALA A 93 -5.86 11.22 8.66
C ALA A 93 -7.39 11.13 8.44
N ASP A 94 -8.08 12.27 8.24
CA ASP A 94 -9.53 12.28 8.01
C ASP A 94 -9.91 11.63 6.66
N LYS A 95 -9.07 11.78 5.65
CA LYS A 95 -9.22 11.13 4.35
C LYS A 95 -9.05 9.60 4.47
N VAL A 96 -8.06 9.16 5.24
CA VAL A 96 -7.84 7.73 5.53
C VAL A 96 -9.04 7.13 6.25
N ILE A 97 -9.54 7.79 7.31
CA ILE A 97 -10.71 7.34 8.07
C ILE A 97 -11.94 7.21 7.14
N LYS A 98 -12.22 8.24 6.35
CA LYS A 98 -13.35 8.23 5.41
C LYS A 98 -13.22 7.12 4.37
N PHE A 99 -12.03 6.92 3.84
CA PHE A 99 -11.76 5.87 2.86
C PHE A 99 -11.91 4.49 3.47
N SER A 100 -11.30 4.24 4.64
CA SER A 100 -11.30 2.93 5.30
C SER A 100 -12.70 2.45 5.71
N ALA A 101 -13.61 3.37 6.00
CA ALA A 101 -14.98 3.03 6.44
C ALA A 101 -15.75 2.16 5.43
N ASN A 102 -15.38 2.18 4.15
CA ASN A 102 -16.03 1.42 3.09
C ASN A 102 -15.09 0.40 2.41
N GLN A 103 -13.92 0.14 2.99
CA GLN A 103 -12.91 -0.74 2.39
C GLN A 103 -12.66 -1.96 3.27
N HIS A 104 -13.44 -3.02 3.06
CA HIS A 104 -13.36 -4.25 3.87
C HIS A 104 -12.04 -4.99 3.73
N ASP A 105 -11.39 -4.90 2.56
CA ASP A 105 -10.13 -5.57 2.28
C ASP A 105 -8.91 -4.72 2.64
N LEU A 106 -9.09 -3.47 3.08
CA LEU A 106 -7.98 -2.62 3.54
C LEU A 106 -7.43 -3.16 4.85
N PHE A 107 -6.23 -3.72 4.78
CA PHE A 107 -5.56 -4.31 5.93
C PHE A 107 -4.78 -3.29 6.75
N SER A 108 -4.04 -2.41 6.10
CA SER A 108 -3.19 -1.42 6.77
C SER A 108 -2.83 -0.24 5.87
N ILE A 109 -2.36 0.83 6.50
CA ILE A 109 -1.81 2.02 5.86
C ILE A 109 -0.29 1.98 6.02
N ASP A 110 0.44 2.17 4.92
CA ASP A 110 1.89 2.29 4.89
C ASP A 110 2.28 3.76 4.75
N VAL A 111 2.98 4.30 5.75
CA VAL A 111 3.45 5.69 5.81
C VAL A 111 4.96 5.74 5.84
N ASN A 112 5.57 6.68 5.11
CA ASN A 112 7.00 6.75 5.00
C ASN A 112 7.53 8.20 5.04
N SER A 113 7.86 8.81 3.91
CA SER A 113 8.66 10.04 3.81
C SER A 113 8.03 11.27 4.47
N LYS A 114 6.70 11.39 4.46
CA LYS A 114 6.00 12.52 5.12
C LYS A 114 5.99 12.43 6.66
N PHE A 115 6.48 11.35 7.21
CA PHE A 115 6.67 11.14 8.65
C PHE A 115 8.16 11.09 9.00
N GLU A 116 8.99 11.80 8.26
CA GLU A 116 10.43 11.87 8.50
C GLU A 116 10.87 13.30 8.84
N ILE A 117 11.72 13.42 9.85
CA ILE A 117 12.44 14.66 10.19
C ILE A 117 13.55 14.90 9.15
N SER A 118 14.20 13.82 8.73
CA SER A 118 15.21 13.77 7.67
C SER A 118 15.19 12.38 7.03
N PRO A 119 15.74 12.18 5.83
CA PRO A 119 15.72 10.90 5.16
C PRO A 119 16.14 9.73 6.05
N GLY A 120 15.23 8.77 6.26
CA GLY A 120 15.44 7.60 7.11
C GLY A 120 15.26 7.82 8.61
N VAL A 121 14.98 9.04 9.08
CA VAL A 121 14.75 9.36 10.50
C VAL A 121 13.30 9.72 10.71
N LYS A 122 12.54 8.82 11.33
CA LYS A 122 11.10 9.00 11.56
C LYS A 122 10.82 10.01 12.68
N ASP A 123 9.78 10.84 12.46
CA ASP A 123 9.17 11.67 13.48
C ASP A 123 8.14 10.83 14.26
N MET A 124 8.54 10.40 15.43
CA MET A 124 7.73 9.49 16.26
C MET A 124 6.48 10.17 16.80
N ASP A 125 6.54 11.47 17.07
CA ASP A 125 5.40 12.23 17.59
C ASP A 125 4.30 12.36 16.53
N LEU A 126 4.68 12.68 15.28
CA LEU A 126 3.76 12.70 14.15
C LEU A 126 3.11 11.33 13.88
N ILE A 127 3.89 10.26 13.95
CA ILE A 127 3.37 8.90 13.77
C ILE A 127 2.38 8.56 14.88
N GLU A 128 2.71 8.86 16.14
CA GLU A 128 1.86 8.57 17.27
C GLU A 128 0.53 9.34 17.20
N GLU A 129 0.58 10.63 16.87
CA GLU A 129 -0.60 11.47 16.70
C GLU A 129 -1.50 10.95 15.57
N PHE A 130 -0.92 10.65 14.41
CA PHE A 130 -1.64 10.07 13.29
C PHE A 130 -2.31 8.74 13.66
N CYS A 131 -1.56 7.82 14.31
CA CYS A 131 -2.09 6.53 14.74
C CYS A 131 -3.23 6.67 15.75
N LYS A 132 -3.13 7.60 16.71
CA LYS A 132 -4.22 7.90 17.65
C LYS A 132 -5.46 8.37 16.90
N LYS A 133 -5.30 9.27 15.95
CA LYS A 133 -6.42 9.84 15.20
C LYS A 133 -7.14 8.78 14.37
N ILE A 134 -6.43 7.92 13.62
CA ILE A 134 -7.06 6.91 12.78
C ILE A 134 -7.65 5.71 13.54
N LYS A 135 -7.24 5.49 14.81
CA LYS A 135 -7.76 4.40 15.68
C LYS A 135 -8.89 4.84 16.58
N SER A 136 -9.19 6.14 16.65
CA SER A 136 -10.24 6.67 17.53
C SER A 136 -11.65 6.59 16.94
N VAL A 137 -11.82 5.93 15.82
CA VAL A 137 -13.08 5.80 15.08
C VAL A 137 -13.60 4.36 15.14
#